data_cc97b5441a64137fbebf1145d04a6e03
#
_entry.id   cc97b5441a64137fbebf1145d04a6e03
#
_cell.length_a   1.000
_cell.length_b   1.000
_cell.length_c   1.000
_cell.angle_alpha   90.00
_cell.angle_beta   90.00
_cell.angle_gamma   90.00
#
_symmetry.space_group_name_H-M   'P 1'
#
loop_
_entity.id
_entity.type
_entity.pdbx_description
1 polymer ?
#
loop_
_entity_poly.entity_id
_entity_poly.type
_entity_poly.pdbx_seq_one_letter_code
_entity_poly.pdbx_strand_id
1 'polypeptide(L)'
;MTEQTTRAVLGIDIGGTGIKGAPVNIDTGEFLAERHRIETPQPATPEAVGRVIKELVDHFAWTGVIGCTFPAIVHNGMTLSAANVDASWVDAPAQDILATAAGLPLILLNDADAAGLAEVVFGAAKGQSGKTIMITLGTGIGSALIVDGKLITNTEFGHLVFPKNDIAEKYCSGKVKEDSGMKWGEFTERLNQYLLHLQVLFSPDLMIVGGGISKKHEKFIPALKGLRFAVVPADLKNDAGIV
;
A
#
# COMPACT_ATOMS: atom_id res chain seq x y z
N MET A 1 -22.96 24.12 21.49
CA MET A 1 -22.47 23.32 20.33
C MET A 1 -20.98 23.10 20.59
N THR A 2 -20.61 21.92 21.00
CA THR A 2 -19.19 21.54 21.17
C THR A 2 -18.57 21.54 19.78
N GLU A 3 -17.60 22.41 19.52
CA GLU A 3 -16.73 22.30 18.36
C GLU A 3 -16.13 20.88 18.36
N GLN A 4 -16.54 20.07 17.42
CA GLN A 4 -15.92 18.77 17.17
C GLN A 4 -14.52 19.08 16.64
N THR A 5 -13.52 18.96 17.50
CA THR A 5 -12.11 19.11 17.09
C THR A 5 -11.83 18.04 16.05
N THR A 6 -11.65 18.44 14.79
CA THR A 6 -11.33 17.51 13.70
C THR A 6 -10.03 16.79 14.05
N ARG A 7 -10.10 15.46 14.18
CA ARG A 7 -8.92 14.64 14.41
C ARG A 7 -8.18 14.47 13.08
N ALA A 8 -6.98 15.00 13.01
CA ALA A 8 -6.21 15.00 11.78
C ALA A 8 -4.80 14.41 11.97
N VAL A 9 -4.29 13.80 10.91
CA VAL A 9 -2.92 13.26 10.80
C VAL A 9 -2.34 13.72 9.47
N LEU A 10 -1.06 14.05 9.41
CA LEU A 10 -0.38 14.21 8.14
C LEU A 10 -0.04 12.82 7.58
N GLY A 11 -0.79 12.39 6.58
CA GLY A 11 -0.49 11.17 5.85
C GLY A 11 0.62 11.42 4.83
N ILE A 12 1.65 10.56 4.80
CA ILE A 12 2.76 10.62 3.85
C ILE A 12 2.97 9.25 3.21
N ASP A 13 3.03 9.22 1.89
CA ASP A 13 3.31 8.02 1.08
C ASP A 13 4.69 8.14 0.42
N ILE A 14 5.66 7.34 0.86
CA ILE A 14 7.00 7.25 0.29
C ILE A 14 6.99 6.25 -0.86
N GLY A 15 7.03 6.76 -2.08
CA GLY A 15 7.14 5.94 -3.29
C GLY A 15 8.49 6.07 -3.95
N GLY A 16 8.85 5.10 -4.81
CA GLY A 16 10.15 5.08 -5.52
C GLY A 16 10.36 6.24 -6.51
N THR A 17 9.31 6.93 -6.95
CA THR A 17 9.38 8.05 -7.91
C THR A 17 8.85 9.36 -7.36
N GLY A 18 8.18 9.34 -6.21
CA GLY A 18 7.60 10.53 -5.59
C GLY A 18 7.10 10.22 -4.19
N ILE A 19 7.35 11.18 -3.31
CA ILE A 19 6.86 11.21 -1.93
C ILE A 19 5.70 12.20 -1.91
N LYS A 20 4.57 11.79 -1.36
CA LYS A 20 3.35 12.58 -1.35
C LYS A 20 2.83 12.71 0.06
N GLY A 21 2.22 13.85 0.38
CA GLY A 21 1.57 14.04 1.68
C GLY A 21 0.34 14.91 1.59
N ALA A 22 -0.57 14.72 2.53
CA ALA A 22 -1.71 15.59 2.79
C ALA A 22 -2.19 15.43 4.24
N PRO A 23 -2.71 16.49 4.88
CA PRO A 23 -3.48 16.36 6.10
C PRO A 23 -4.78 15.61 5.84
N VAL A 24 -5.08 14.59 6.65
CA VAL A 24 -6.24 13.70 6.51
C VAL A 24 -7.07 13.76 7.78
N ASN A 25 -8.39 13.88 7.63
CA ASN A 25 -9.35 13.64 8.70
C ASN A 25 -9.45 12.13 8.95
N ILE A 26 -8.99 11.66 10.11
CA ILE A 26 -8.97 10.22 10.42
C ILE A 26 -10.34 9.62 10.78
N ASP A 27 -11.37 10.43 10.89
CA ASP A 27 -12.74 9.95 11.12
C ASP A 27 -13.49 9.72 9.79
N THR A 28 -13.11 10.45 8.72
CA THR A 28 -13.77 10.37 7.40
C THR A 28 -12.88 9.83 6.28
N GLY A 29 -11.55 9.88 6.42
CA GLY A 29 -10.59 9.58 5.36
C GLY A 29 -10.42 10.71 4.32
N GLU A 30 -11.05 11.86 4.53
CA GLU A 30 -11.01 12.98 3.59
C GLU A 30 -9.74 13.83 3.76
N PHE A 31 -9.20 14.29 2.63
CA PHE A 31 -8.11 15.25 2.64
C PHE A 31 -8.59 16.63 3.12
N LEU A 32 -7.85 17.23 4.04
CA LEU A 32 -8.11 18.57 4.56
C LEU A 32 -7.41 19.67 3.77
N ALA A 33 -6.46 19.28 2.89
CA ALA A 33 -5.76 20.16 1.97
C ALA A 33 -5.40 19.40 0.69
N GLU A 34 -5.05 20.13 -0.36
CA GLU A 34 -4.56 19.52 -1.61
C GLU A 34 -3.27 18.73 -1.34
N ARG A 35 -3.17 17.56 -1.96
CA ARG A 35 -2.01 16.68 -1.86
C ARG A 35 -0.78 17.32 -2.48
N HIS A 36 0.30 17.44 -1.72
CA HIS A 36 1.59 17.89 -2.22
C HIS A 36 2.49 16.72 -2.58
N ARG A 37 3.19 16.79 -3.73
CA ARG A 37 4.11 15.76 -4.21
C ARG A 37 5.48 16.34 -4.46
N ILE A 38 6.49 15.68 -3.90
CA ILE A 38 7.91 15.96 -4.14
C ILE A 38 8.52 14.74 -4.82
N GLU A 39 9.45 14.94 -5.75
CA GLU A 39 10.16 13.83 -6.39
C GLU A 39 11.02 13.08 -5.36
N THR A 40 11.02 11.75 -5.44
CA THR A 40 11.88 10.94 -4.58
C THR A 40 13.35 11.20 -4.95
N PRO A 41 14.18 11.63 -3.99
CA PRO A 41 15.58 11.90 -4.26
C PRO A 41 16.31 10.64 -4.75
N GLN A 42 17.32 10.84 -5.58
CA GLN A 42 18.16 9.75 -6.06
C GLN A 42 19.63 10.05 -5.72
N PRO A 43 20.30 9.21 -4.91
CA PRO A 43 19.75 8.00 -4.25
C PRO A 43 18.77 8.35 -3.11
N ALA A 44 17.78 7.47 -2.89
CA ALA A 44 16.76 7.62 -1.84
C ALA A 44 17.30 7.16 -0.48
N THR A 45 18.38 7.80 0.00
CA THR A 45 18.99 7.47 1.30
C THR A 45 18.12 7.96 2.46
N PRO A 46 18.33 7.44 3.70
CA PRO A 46 17.60 7.91 4.88
C PRO A 46 17.64 9.44 5.06
N GLU A 47 18.81 10.05 4.90
CA GLU A 47 18.97 11.49 5.04
C GLU A 47 18.27 12.27 3.94
N ALA A 48 18.32 11.76 2.70
CA ALA A 48 17.67 12.42 1.55
C ALA A 48 16.14 12.36 1.68
N VAL A 49 15.59 11.20 2.04
CA VAL A 49 14.16 11.03 2.28
C VAL A 49 13.71 11.84 3.51
N GLY A 50 14.50 11.83 4.59
CA GLY A 50 14.23 12.62 5.79
C GLY A 50 14.07 14.12 5.50
N ARG A 51 14.90 14.68 4.61
CA ARG A 51 14.76 16.08 4.16
C ARG A 51 13.42 16.33 3.46
N VAL A 52 12.96 15.39 2.63
CA VAL A 52 11.67 15.50 1.94
C VAL A 52 10.50 15.43 2.94
N ILE A 53 10.59 14.55 3.95
CA ILE A 53 9.58 14.50 5.03
C ILE A 53 9.52 15.85 5.75
N LYS A 54 10.68 16.43 6.11
CA LYS A 54 10.73 17.76 6.73
C LYS A 54 10.12 18.84 5.84
N GLU A 55 10.39 18.81 4.54
CA GLU A 55 9.82 19.76 3.57
C GLU A 55 8.28 19.65 3.52
N LEU A 56 7.72 18.43 3.55
CA LEU A 56 6.26 18.23 3.62
C LEU A 56 5.67 18.75 4.94
N VAL A 57 6.34 18.50 6.07
CA VAL A 57 5.95 19.04 7.39
C VAL A 57 5.90 20.56 7.36
N ASP A 58 6.92 21.20 6.79
CA ASP A 58 7.00 22.67 6.70
C ASP A 58 5.97 23.23 5.72
N HIS A 59 5.75 22.55 4.58
CA HIS A 59 4.74 22.94 3.59
C HIS A 59 3.33 23.05 4.19
N PHE A 60 2.95 22.07 5.03
CA PHE A 60 1.66 22.06 5.69
C PHE A 60 1.66 22.78 7.05
N ALA A 61 2.78 23.37 7.50
CA ALA A 61 2.97 23.90 8.84
C ALA A 61 2.47 22.91 9.91
N TRP A 62 2.75 21.62 9.72
CA TRP A 62 2.20 20.54 10.51
C TRP A 62 2.87 20.44 11.88
N THR A 63 2.07 20.18 12.93
CA THR A 63 2.57 20.06 14.31
C THR A 63 2.07 18.80 15.04
N GLY A 64 1.23 18.00 14.35
CA GLY A 64 0.65 16.78 14.92
C GLY A 64 1.41 15.51 14.57
N VAL A 65 0.77 14.37 14.81
CA VAL A 65 1.31 13.04 14.45
C VAL A 65 1.36 12.88 12.93
N ILE A 66 2.36 12.12 12.46
CA ILE A 66 2.52 11.73 11.05
C ILE A 66 2.23 10.23 10.92
N GLY A 67 1.37 9.87 9.97
CA GLY A 67 1.26 8.50 9.45
C GLY A 67 2.08 8.40 8.17
N CYS A 68 3.01 7.45 8.10
CA CYS A 68 3.91 7.35 6.95
C CYS A 68 3.90 5.93 6.38
N THR A 69 3.82 5.78 5.06
CA THR A 69 3.98 4.50 4.40
C THR A 69 5.36 4.38 3.75
N PHE A 70 5.88 3.16 3.75
CA PHE A 70 7.21 2.85 3.23
C PHE A 70 7.17 1.59 2.34
N PRO A 71 7.84 1.59 1.17
CA PRO A 71 7.80 0.46 0.24
C PRO A 71 8.77 -0.68 0.65
N ALA A 72 8.63 -1.17 1.86
CA ALA A 72 9.42 -2.26 2.43
C ALA A 72 8.66 -2.96 3.56
N ILE A 73 9.14 -4.13 3.97
CA ILE A 73 8.71 -4.78 5.21
C ILE A 73 9.07 -3.87 6.40
N VAL A 74 8.08 -3.49 7.20
CA VAL A 74 8.26 -2.64 8.39
C VAL A 74 7.89 -3.45 9.64
N HIS A 75 8.87 -3.77 10.46
CA HIS A 75 8.65 -4.51 11.69
C HIS A 75 9.18 -3.72 12.90
N ASN A 76 8.29 -3.34 13.82
CA ASN A 76 8.64 -2.54 15.01
C ASN A 76 9.43 -1.26 14.66
N GLY A 77 9.03 -0.55 13.60
CA GLY A 77 9.70 0.67 13.15
C GLY A 77 11.00 0.47 12.36
N MET A 78 11.44 -0.79 12.22
CA MET A 78 12.60 -1.16 11.41
C MET A 78 12.18 -1.55 10.00
N THR A 79 12.91 -1.15 8.98
CA THR A 79 12.78 -1.66 7.62
C THR A 79 13.70 -2.86 7.41
N LEU A 80 13.13 -3.98 6.93
CA LEU A 80 13.86 -5.25 6.75
C LEU A 80 14.21 -5.53 5.28
N SER A 81 13.77 -4.68 4.35
CA SER A 81 14.04 -4.81 2.92
C SER A 81 14.17 -3.45 2.25
N ALA A 82 14.71 -3.39 1.03
CA ALA A 82 14.90 -2.16 0.28
C ALA A 82 14.83 -2.45 -1.23
N ALA A 83 13.65 -2.85 -1.75
CA ALA A 83 13.51 -3.20 -3.15
C ALA A 83 13.49 -1.98 -4.10
N ASN A 84 12.91 -0.87 -3.67
CA ASN A 84 12.67 0.33 -4.49
C ASN A 84 13.28 1.62 -3.90
N VAL A 85 14.11 1.49 -2.88
CA VAL A 85 14.82 2.57 -2.20
C VAL A 85 16.30 2.19 -2.02
N ASP A 86 17.10 3.08 -1.47
CA ASP A 86 18.52 2.82 -1.24
C ASP A 86 18.76 1.64 -0.27
N ALA A 87 19.80 0.84 -0.51
CA ALA A 87 20.13 -0.33 0.31
C ALA A 87 20.43 0.00 1.78
N SER A 88 20.77 1.24 2.10
CA SER A 88 21.00 1.71 3.49
C SER A 88 19.72 1.67 4.36
N TRP A 89 18.57 1.42 3.78
CA TRP A 89 17.33 1.18 4.52
C TRP A 89 17.19 -0.24 5.07
N VAL A 90 18.01 -1.21 4.62
CA VAL A 90 17.97 -2.57 5.18
C VAL A 90 18.46 -2.55 6.63
N ASP A 91 17.67 -3.13 7.52
CA ASP A 91 17.89 -3.17 8.97
C ASP A 91 18.03 -1.77 9.61
N ALA A 92 17.45 -0.73 8.98
CA ALA A 92 17.46 0.63 9.50
C ALA A 92 16.29 0.90 10.47
N PRO A 93 16.48 1.68 11.55
CA PRO A 93 15.42 2.15 12.43
C PRO A 93 14.64 3.28 11.73
N ALA A 94 13.95 2.95 10.64
CA ALA A 94 13.38 3.90 9.71
C ALA A 94 12.38 4.85 10.37
N GLN A 95 11.55 4.36 11.28
CA GLN A 95 10.60 5.19 12.01
C GLN A 95 11.30 6.28 12.82
N ASP A 96 12.35 5.93 13.56
CA ASP A 96 13.08 6.89 14.39
C ASP A 96 13.87 7.89 13.54
N ILE A 97 14.45 7.43 12.43
CA ILE A 97 15.14 8.31 11.46
C ILE A 97 14.18 9.36 10.91
N LEU A 98 13.02 8.93 10.44
CA LEU A 98 12.02 9.82 9.83
C LEU A 98 11.35 10.71 10.87
N ALA A 99 11.05 10.21 12.07
CA ALA A 99 10.52 11.01 13.18
C ALA A 99 11.51 12.10 13.61
N THR A 100 12.80 11.76 13.69
CA THR A 100 13.86 12.71 14.01
C THR A 100 13.99 13.80 12.94
N ALA A 101 13.96 13.43 11.66
CA ALA A 101 14.03 14.37 10.57
C ALA A 101 12.81 15.30 10.52
N ALA A 102 11.61 14.77 10.77
CA ALA A 102 10.38 15.53 10.86
C ALA A 102 10.32 16.48 12.08
N GLY A 103 10.99 16.10 13.18
CA GLY A 103 10.86 16.73 14.48
C GLY A 103 9.48 16.48 15.14
N LEU A 104 8.77 15.43 14.72
CA LEU A 104 7.40 15.12 15.14
C LEU A 104 7.22 13.61 15.34
N PRO A 105 6.25 13.19 16.17
CA PRO A 105 5.89 11.77 16.27
C PRO A 105 5.46 11.20 14.92
N LEU A 106 6.02 10.04 14.55
CA LEU A 106 5.74 9.37 13.29
C LEU A 106 5.49 7.88 13.52
N ILE A 107 4.47 7.35 12.85
CA ILE A 107 4.15 5.92 12.79
C ILE A 107 4.42 5.46 11.36
N LEU A 108 5.19 4.37 11.21
CA LEU A 108 5.58 3.82 9.92
C LEU A 108 4.90 2.48 9.67
N LEU A 109 4.33 2.30 8.47
CA LEU A 109 3.75 1.05 7.99
C LEU A 109 4.27 0.69 6.60
N ASN A 110 4.17 -0.58 6.23
CA ASN A 110 4.30 -0.98 4.83
C ASN A 110 3.19 -0.33 3.97
N ASP A 111 3.48 0.00 2.72
CA ASP A 111 2.57 0.70 1.80
C ASP A 111 1.31 -0.14 1.45
N ALA A 112 1.47 -1.45 1.24
CA ALA A 112 0.33 -2.34 0.96
C ALA A 112 -0.52 -2.58 2.22
N ASP A 113 0.10 -2.71 3.39
CA ASP A 113 -0.58 -2.84 4.68
C ASP A 113 -1.45 -1.61 4.97
N ALA A 114 -0.89 -0.41 4.80
CA ALA A 114 -1.62 0.83 4.97
C ALA A 114 -2.77 0.97 3.98
N ALA A 115 -2.54 0.64 2.70
CA ALA A 115 -3.59 0.65 1.70
C ALA A 115 -4.73 -0.33 2.03
N GLY A 116 -4.41 -1.53 2.51
CA GLY A 116 -5.40 -2.52 2.95
C GLY A 116 -6.22 -2.02 4.14
N LEU A 117 -5.56 -1.41 5.13
CA LEU A 117 -6.23 -0.84 6.29
C LEU A 117 -7.17 0.30 5.90
N ALA A 118 -6.73 1.20 5.03
CA ALA A 118 -7.54 2.30 4.52
C ALA A 118 -8.80 1.81 3.79
N GLU A 119 -8.68 0.76 2.95
CA GLU A 119 -9.83 0.16 2.26
C GLU A 119 -10.83 -0.51 3.21
N VAL A 120 -10.39 -1.04 4.34
CA VAL A 120 -11.28 -1.62 5.36
C VAL A 120 -11.98 -0.54 6.17
N VAL A 121 -11.32 0.56 6.45
CA VAL A 121 -11.89 1.66 7.26
C VAL A 121 -12.78 2.58 6.41
N PHE A 122 -12.35 2.92 5.20
CA PHE A 122 -12.98 3.98 4.40
C PHE A 122 -13.45 3.53 3.01
N GLY A 123 -12.94 2.40 2.49
CA GLY A 123 -13.10 1.99 1.10
C GLY A 123 -13.91 0.72 0.88
N ALA A 124 -13.48 -0.08 -0.08
CA ALA A 124 -14.20 -1.22 -0.66
C ALA A 124 -14.54 -2.35 0.33
N ALA A 125 -13.89 -2.43 1.49
CA ALA A 125 -14.17 -3.42 2.54
C ALA A 125 -14.76 -2.81 3.81
N LYS A 126 -15.28 -1.59 3.76
CA LYS A 126 -15.92 -0.97 4.91
C LYS A 126 -17.09 -1.79 5.44
N GLY A 127 -17.01 -2.18 6.72
CA GLY A 127 -18.03 -3.01 7.35
C GLY A 127 -17.95 -4.51 7.02
N GLN A 128 -16.94 -4.94 6.25
CA GLN A 128 -16.71 -6.36 5.95
C GLN A 128 -16.17 -7.09 7.19
N SER A 129 -16.78 -8.21 7.50
CA SER A 129 -16.28 -9.17 8.51
C SER A 129 -15.52 -10.32 7.86
N GLY A 130 -14.81 -11.09 8.66
CA GLY A 130 -14.02 -12.22 8.19
C GLY A 130 -12.66 -11.81 7.60
N LYS A 131 -12.16 -12.60 6.66
CA LYS A 131 -10.84 -12.44 6.05
C LYS A 131 -10.91 -11.63 4.76
N THR A 132 -10.35 -10.45 4.78
CA THR A 132 -10.13 -9.63 3.58
C THR A 132 -8.66 -9.69 3.20
N ILE A 133 -8.37 -10.02 1.95
CA ILE A 133 -7.03 -9.88 1.37
C ILE A 133 -7.06 -8.74 0.36
N MET A 134 -6.15 -7.80 0.51
CA MET A 134 -5.84 -6.84 -0.55
C MET A 134 -4.56 -7.25 -1.26
N ILE A 135 -4.55 -7.15 -2.58
CA ILE A 135 -3.33 -7.24 -3.39
C ILE A 135 -3.17 -5.96 -4.19
N THR A 136 -1.97 -5.39 -4.21
CA THR A 136 -1.63 -4.25 -5.05
C THR A 136 -0.81 -4.72 -6.24
N LEU A 137 -1.32 -4.50 -7.45
CA LEU A 137 -0.69 -4.92 -8.70
C LEU A 137 -0.01 -3.70 -9.36
N GLY A 138 1.29 -3.57 -9.13
CA GLY A 138 2.14 -2.49 -9.61
C GLY A 138 3.44 -3.02 -10.21
N THR A 139 4.59 -2.46 -9.77
CA THR A 139 5.93 -2.96 -10.10
C THR A 139 6.10 -4.41 -9.61
N GLY A 140 5.67 -4.68 -8.39
CA GLY A 140 5.54 -6.01 -7.80
C GLY A 140 4.10 -6.33 -7.47
N ILE A 141 3.92 -7.24 -6.49
CA ILE A 141 2.64 -7.55 -5.85
C ILE A 141 2.80 -7.32 -4.35
N GLY A 142 2.27 -6.19 -3.87
CA GLY A 142 2.09 -5.99 -2.43
C GLY A 142 0.83 -6.67 -1.92
N SER A 143 0.76 -6.94 -0.63
CA SER A 143 -0.42 -7.59 -0.04
C SER A 143 -0.67 -7.14 1.39
N ALA A 144 -1.94 -7.11 1.78
CA ALA A 144 -2.38 -6.94 3.16
C ALA A 144 -3.42 -8.01 3.50
N LEU A 145 -3.32 -8.56 4.70
CA LEU A 145 -4.29 -9.50 5.27
C LEU A 145 -5.00 -8.83 6.46
N ILE A 146 -6.31 -8.74 6.38
CA ILE A 146 -7.14 -8.17 7.44
C ILE A 146 -8.14 -9.23 7.90
N VAL A 147 -8.24 -9.44 9.20
CA VAL A 147 -9.17 -10.39 9.81
C VAL A 147 -10.05 -9.64 10.80
N ASP A 148 -11.36 -9.62 10.56
CA ASP A 148 -12.35 -8.89 11.37
C ASP A 148 -11.91 -7.44 11.66
N GLY A 149 -11.48 -6.73 10.60
CA GLY A 149 -11.02 -5.34 10.66
C GLY A 149 -9.62 -5.12 11.27
N LYS A 150 -8.91 -6.20 11.64
CA LYS A 150 -7.56 -6.13 12.21
C LYS A 150 -6.51 -6.53 11.18
N LEU A 151 -5.56 -5.65 10.94
CA LEU A 151 -4.44 -5.89 10.05
C LEU A 151 -3.46 -6.92 10.63
N ILE A 152 -3.09 -7.90 9.80
CA ILE A 152 -1.95 -8.80 10.03
C ILE A 152 -0.81 -8.25 9.17
N THR A 153 0.13 -7.59 9.82
CA THR A 153 1.18 -6.82 9.15
C THR A 153 2.20 -7.68 8.39
N ASN A 154 2.77 -7.07 7.36
CA ASN A 154 3.92 -7.62 6.61
C ASN A 154 3.63 -8.99 5.96
N THR A 155 2.48 -9.12 5.32
CA THR A 155 2.19 -10.30 4.50
C THR A 155 2.74 -10.09 3.09
N GLU A 156 3.67 -10.94 2.66
CA GLU A 156 4.37 -10.82 1.38
C GLU A 156 3.87 -11.90 0.38
N PHE A 157 2.56 -11.90 0.08
CA PHE A 157 1.97 -12.92 -0.80
C PHE A 157 2.49 -12.85 -2.25
N GLY A 158 3.01 -11.71 -2.68
CA GLY A 158 3.70 -11.58 -3.96
C GLY A 158 4.96 -12.45 -4.06
N HIS A 159 5.58 -12.77 -2.92
CA HIS A 159 6.76 -13.63 -2.82
C HIS A 159 6.44 -15.11 -2.64
N LEU A 160 5.16 -15.52 -2.64
CA LEU A 160 4.81 -16.94 -2.70
C LEU A 160 5.41 -17.59 -3.95
N VAL A 161 6.06 -18.74 -3.75
CA VAL A 161 6.59 -19.55 -4.86
C VAL A 161 5.43 -20.10 -5.67
N PHE A 162 5.26 -19.59 -6.88
CA PHE A 162 4.14 -19.91 -7.76
C PHE A 162 4.30 -19.26 -9.14
N PRO A 163 3.92 -19.92 -10.20
CA PRO A 163 4.11 -21.32 -10.53
C PRO A 163 5.54 -21.56 -11.05
N LYS A 164 5.91 -22.79 -11.35
CA LYS A 164 7.20 -23.14 -11.98
C LYS A 164 8.45 -22.75 -11.16
N ASN A 165 8.34 -22.76 -9.82
CA ASN A 165 9.43 -22.43 -8.89
C ASN A 165 9.92 -20.98 -8.97
N ASP A 166 9.11 -20.03 -9.42
CA ASP A 166 9.36 -18.59 -9.30
C ASP A 166 8.29 -17.94 -8.41
N ILE A 167 8.48 -16.67 -8.04
CA ILE A 167 7.56 -15.93 -7.18
C ILE A 167 6.38 -15.36 -7.97
N ALA A 168 5.22 -15.21 -7.30
CA ALA A 168 3.98 -14.77 -7.93
C ALA A 168 4.10 -13.41 -8.63
N GLU A 169 4.85 -12.46 -8.07
CA GLU A 169 5.00 -11.13 -8.67
C GLU A 169 5.71 -11.16 -10.03
N LYS A 170 6.65 -12.10 -10.25
CA LYS A 170 7.29 -12.31 -11.55
C LYS A 170 6.38 -13.02 -12.56
N TYR A 171 5.25 -13.53 -12.11
CA TYR A 171 4.29 -14.23 -12.95
C TYR A 171 3.12 -13.35 -13.40
N CYS A 172 2.56 -12.53 -12.50
CA CYS A 172 1.34 -11.77 -12.76
C CYS A 172 1.28 -10.36 -12.15
N SER A 173 2.43 -9.71 -11.91
CA SER A 173 2.41 -8.28 -11.54
C SER A 173 2.01 -7.38 -12.71
N GLY A 174 1.65 -6.12 -12.40
CA GLY A 174 1.34 -5.11 -13.43
C GLY A 174 2.53 -4.85 -14.35
N LYS A 175 3.73 -4.76 -13.80
CA LYS A 175 4.99 -4.58 -14.55
C LYS A 175 5.26 -5.75 -15.49
N VAL A 176 5.09 -6.99 -15.05
CA VAL A 176 5.28 -8.17 -15.90
C VAL A 176 4.34 -8.14 -17.11
N LYS A 177 3.07 -7.74 -16.89
CA LYS A 177 2.12 -7.57 -17.99
C LYS A 177 2.58 -6.52 -18.99
N GLU A 178 3.07 -5.39 -18.51
CA GLU A 178 3.51 -4.25 -19.34
C GLU A 178 4.78 -4.60 -20.13
N ASP A 179 5.82 -5.05 -19.44
CA ASP A 179 7.13 -5.35 -20.02
C ASP A 179 7.07 -6.49 -21.06
N SER A 180 6.20 -7.49 -20.84
CA SER A 180 6.03 -8.61 -21.78
C SER A 180 5.06 -8.32 -22.92
N GLY A 181 4.39 -7.17 -22.93
CA GLY A 181 3.32 -6.88 -23.90
C GLY A 181 2.10 -7.81 -23.77
N MET A 182 1.90 -8.43 -22.60
CA MET A 182 0.88 -9.44 -22.34
C MET A 182 -0.52 -8.90 -22.58
N LYS A 183 -1.33 -9.64 -23.34
CA LYS A 183 -2.74 -9.31 -23.56
C LYS A 183 -3.56 -9.53 -22.29
N TRP A 184 -4.69 -8.82 -22.18
CA TRP A 184 -5.56 -8.91 -21.00
C TRP A 184 -6.05 -10.33 -20.71
N GLY A 185 -6.39 -11.12 -21.72
CA GLY A 185 -6.83 -12.51 -21.52
C GLY A 185 -5.77 -13.37 -20.84
N GLU A 186 -4.51 -13.30 -21.28
CA GLU A 186 -3.41 -14.03 -20.69
C GLU A 186 -3.12 -13.53 -19.26
N PHE A 187 -3.10 -12.21 -19.07
CA PHE A 187 -2.94 -11.63 -17.74
C PHE A 187 -4.02 -12.11 -16.77
N THR A 188 -5.28 -12.10 -17.21
CA THR A 188 -6.42 -12.55 -16.40
C THR A 188 -6.28 -14.02 -16.02
N GLU A 189 -5.84 -14.87 -16.96
CA GLU A 189 -5.61 -16.28 -16.67
C GLU A 189 -4.53 -16.49 -15.62
N ARG A 190 -3.41 -15.79 -15.73
CA ARG A 190 -2.30 -15.86 -14.75
C ARG A 190 -2.75 -15.33 -13.38
N LEU A 191 -3.43 -14.20 -13.35
CA LEU A 191 -3.98 -13.63 -12.11
C LEU A 191 -4.98 -14.61 -11.48
N ASN A 192 -5.88 -15.19 -12.28
CA ASN A 192 -6.87 -16.15 -11.79
C ASN A 192 -6.23 -17.37 -11.13
N GLN A 193 -5.16 -17.91 -11.71
CA GLN A 193 -4.41 -19.02 -11.11
C GLN A 193 -3.81 -18.62 -9.76
N TYR A 194 -3.25 -17.42 -9.66
CA TYR A 194 -2.72 -16.89 -8.40
C TYR A 194 -3.82 -16.70 -7.34
N LEU A 195 -4.98 -16.13 -7.72
CA LEU A 195 -6.09 -15.96 -6.78
C LEU A 195 -6.69 -17.30 -6.32
N LEU A 196 -6.76 -18.31 -7.20
CA LEU A 196 -7.15 -19.67 -6.82
C LEU A 196 -6.16 -20.28 -5.83
N HIS A 197 -4.88 -20.01 -5.98
CA HIS A 197 -3.87 -20.46 -5.02
C HIS A 197 -4.05 -19.79 -3.66
N LEU A 198 -4.26 -18.48 -3.62
CA LEU A 198 -4.59 -17.75 -2.37
C LEU A 198 -5.90 -18.27 -1.75
N GLN A 199 -6.89 -18.64 -2.55
CA GLN A 199 -8.13 -19.26 -2.06
C GLN A 199 -7.86 -20.54 -1.28
N VAL A 200 -6.99 -21.40 -1.79
CA VAL A 200 -6.64 -22.67 -1.11
C VAL A 200 -5.89 -22.41 0.19
N LEU A 201 -4.99 -21.44 0.21
CA LEU A 201 -4.16 -21.14 1.39
C LEU A 201 -4.93 -20.42 2.51
N PHE A 202 -5.79 -19.47 2.14
CA PHE A 202 -6.35 -18.52 3.11
C PHE A 202 -7.88 -18.57 3.20
N SER A 203 -8.57 -19.07 2.17
CA SER A 203 -10.04 -19.04 2.08
C SER A 203 -10.61 -17.66 2.48
N PRO A 204 -10.26 -16.57 1.75
CA PRO A 204 -10.73 -15.24 2.08
C PRO A 204 -12.24 -15.09 1.82
N ASP A 205 -12.87 -14.13 2.50
CA ASP A 205 -14.26 -13.75 2.28
C ASP A 205 -14.37 -12.64 1.22
N LEU A 206 -13.34 -11.80 1.12
CA LEU A 206 -13.23 -10.72 0.14
C LEU A 206 -11.78 -10.58 -0.36
N MET A 207 -11.65 -10.27 -1.66
CA MET A 207 -10.38 -9.87 -2.28
C MET A 207 -10.50 -8.47 -2.87
N ILE A 208 -9.59 -7.57 -2.48
CA ILE A 208 -9.49 -6.22 -3.06
C ILE A 208 -8.29 -6.19 -3.99
N VAL A 209 -8.46 -5.65 -5.19
CA VAL A 209 -7.39 -5.47 -6.16
C VAL A 209 -7.08 -3.98 -6.29
N GLY A 210 -5.91 -3.58 -5.81
CA GLY A 210 -5.37 -2.23 -5.89
C GLY A 210 -4.20 -2.10 -6.86
N GLY A 211 -3.45 -1.01 -6.71
CA GLY A 211 -2.30 -0.68 -7.56
C GLY A 211 -2.68 -0.10 -8.92
N GLY A 212 -1.68 0.25 -9.73
CA GLY A 212 -1.89 0.97 -10.99
C GLY A 212 -2.79 0.26 -12.00
N ILE A 213 -2.74 -1.07 -12.04
CA ILE A 213 -3.51 -1.88 -12.99
C ILE A 213 -5.01 -1.93 -12.64
N SER A 214 -5.37 -1.69 -11.37
CA SER A 214 -6.78 -1.71 -10.91
C SER A 214 -7.64 -0.66 -11.60
N LYS A 215 -7.05 0.41 -12.13
CA LYS A 215 -7.73 1.42 -12.97
C LYS A 215 -8.40 0.82 -14.21
N LYS A 216 -8.01 -0.38 -14.61
CA LYS A 216 -8.55 -1.12 -15.77
C LYS A 216 -9.21 -2.43 -15.33
N HIS A 217 -9.73 -2.49 -14.11
CA HIS A 217 -10.33 -3.67 -13.50
C HIS A 217 -11.46 -4.28 -14.35
N GLU A 218 -12.18 -3.48 -15.08
CA GLU A 218 -13.25 -3.91 -16.01
C GLU A 218 -12.76 -4.85 -17.12
N LYS A 219 -11.43 -4.87 -17.39
CA LYS A 219 -10.80 -5.72 -18.41
C LYS A 219 -10.43 -7.11 -17.92
N PHE A 220 -10.41 -7.34 -16.60
CA PHE A 220 -9.95 -8.63 -16.07
C PHE A 220 -10.83 -9.17 -14.94
N ILE A 221 -11.34 -8.36 -13.99
CA ILE A 221 -12.15 -8.87 -12.87
C ILE A 221 -13.39 -9.66 -13.36
N PRO A 222 -14.18 -9.20 -14.35
CA PRO A 222 -15.36 -9.96 -14.80
C PRO A 222 -15.05 -11.31 -15.45
N ALA A 223 -13.79 -11.54 -15.85
CA ALA A 223 -13.39 -12.78 -16.51
C ALA A 223 -12.69 -13.78 -15.56
N LEU A 224 -12.53 -13.44 -14.28
CA LEU A 224 -12.06 -14.37 -13.24
C LEU A 224 -13.08 -15.47 -13.00
N LYS A 225 -12.61 -16.70 -12.72
CA LYS A 225 -13.47 -17.89 -12.63
C LYS A 225 -13.07 -18.80 -11.47
N GLY A 226 -14.02 -19.55 -10.94
CA GLY A 226 -13.76 -20.59 -9.92
C GLY A 226 -13.47 -20.05 -8.53
N LEU A 227 -13.54 -18.75 -8.31
CA LEU A 227 -13.35 -18.10 -7.01
C LEU A 227 -14.62 -18.24 -6.16
N ARG A 228 -14.47 -18.48 -4.87
CA ARG A 228 -15.55 -18.62 -3.88
C ARG A 228 -15.77 -17.36 -3.03
N PHE A 229 -15.08 -16.28 -3.38
CA PHE A 229 -15.15 -14.97 -2.75
C PHE A 229 -15.35 -13.88 -3.82
N ALA A 230 -15.83 -12.74 -3.41
CA ALA A 230 -15.93 -11.58 -4.29
C ALA A 230 -14.55 -10.96 -4.54
N VAL A 231 -14.31 -10.50 -5.76
CA VAL A 231 -13.14 -9.70 -6.12
C VAL A 231 -13.63 -8.32 -6.52
N VAL A 232 -13.15 -7.29 -5.83
CA VAL A 232 -13.54 -5.90 -6.06
C VAL A 232 -12.31 -5.02 -6.31
N PRO A 233 -12.42 -3.95 -7.10
CA PRO A 233 -11.35 -2.97 -7.19
C PRO A 233 -11.25 -2.15 -5.89
N ALA A 234 -10.07 -1.62 -5.61
CA ALA A 234 -9.84 -0.67 -4.54
C ALA A 234 -10.57 0.66 -4.83
N ASP A 235 -11.29 1.20 -3.85
CA ASP A 235 -12.03 2.46 -3.97
C ASP A 235 -11.12 3.68 -3.82
N LEU A 236 -10.17 3.66 -2.88
CA LEU A 236 -9.27 4.78 -2.57
C LEU A 236 -8.14 4.96 -3.59
N LYS A 237 -7.93 3.99 -4.48
CA LYS A 237 -6.98 4.06 -5.60
C LYS A 237 -5.56 4.44 -5.15
N ASN A 238 -5.04 5.59 -5.68
CA ASN A 238 -3.68 6.08 -5.39
C ASN A 238 -3.58 6.87 -4.08
N ASP A 239 -4.66 7.07 -3.38
CA ASP A 239 -4.72 7.86 -2.15
C ASP A 239 -4.71 6.97 -0.89
N ALA A 240 -4.90 5.66 -1.06
CA ALA A 240 -4.92 4.68 0.02
C ALA A 240 -3.65 4.66 0.90
N GLY A 241 -2.49 4.99 0.34
CA GLY A 241 -1.24 5.09 1.11
C GLY A 241 -1.07 6.39 1.92
N ILE A 242 -1.99 7.38 1.74
CA ILE A 242 -1.97 8.65 2.48
C ILE A 242 -3.10 8.68 3.52
N VAL A 243 -4.21 8.01 3.25
CA VAL A 243 -5.39 7.88 4.11
C VAL A 243 -5.17 6.79 5.14
#